data_02bf5ac1bb11d6dac6af966d36b30881
#
_entry.id   02bf5ac1bb11d6dac6af966d36b30881
#
_cell.length_a   1.000
_cell.length_b   1.000
_cell.length_c   1.000
_cell.angle_alpha   90.00
_cell.angle_beta   90.00
_cell.angle_gamma   90.00
#
_symmetry.space_group_name_H-M   'P 1'
#
loop_
_entity.id
_entity.type
_entity.pdbx_description
1 polymer ?
#
loop_
_entity_poly.entity_id
_entity_poly.type
_entity_poly.pdbx_seq_one_letter_code
_entity_poly.pdbx_strand_id
1 'polypeptide(L)'
;VVLLIAAFIFMWKIYKKVEAYFKDKYEMEAEKENQMKDILGQVQQYPKWREQSIERQKEFSSEINDLRNTQKEIIQELKDIEERRKKTKRNELRDRLLQSYRYYTSKDKNPLLAWSEMESDAFWKMFGDYEEAGGDGDMHTTVQPAMRLLDVIQMNEEERISELMQSRK
;
A
#
# COMPACT_ATOMS: atom_id res chain seq x y z
N VAL A 1 -61.79 -3.48 80.87
CA VAL A 1 -60.35 -3.79 80.76
C VAL A 1 -60.04 -4.32 79.37
N VAL A 2 -60.74 -5.32 78.78
CA VAL A 2 -60.49 -5.97 77.50
C VAL A 2 -60.55 -4.96 76.31
N LEU A 3 -61.53 -4.06 76.27
CA LEU A 3 -61.69 -3.03 75.26
C LEU A 3 -60.54 -2.02 75.24
N LEU A 4 -59.96 -1.67 76.37
CA LEU A 4 -58.79 -0.76 76.45
C LEU A 4 -57.51 -1.40 75.93
N ILE A 5 -57.33 -2.71 76.18
CA ILE A 5 -56.20 -3.48 75.67
C ILE A 5 -56.31 -3.61 74.14
N ALA A 6 -57.47 -3.90 73.58
CA ALA A 6 -57.73 -3.97 72.17
C ALA A 6 -57.48 -2.63 71.47
N ALA A 7 -57.90 -1.51 72.05
CA ALA A 7 -57.63 -0.16 71.55
C ALA A 7 -56.09 0.15 71.51
N PHE A 8 -55.36 -0.27 72.55
CA PHE A 8 -53.93 -0.06 72.65
C PHE A 8 -53.15 -0.86 71.57
N ILE A 9 -53.56 -2.12 71.36
CA ILE A 9 -53.00 -2.95 70.31
C ILE A 9 -53.24 -2.37 68.88
N PHE A 10 -54.43 -1.84 68.66
CA PHE A 10 -54.79 -1.19 67.40
C PHE A 10 -54.00 0.08 67.18
N MET A 11 -53.87 0.95 68.16
CA MET A 11 -53.03 2.15 68.09
C MET A 11 -51.60 1.81 67.87
N TRP A 12 -51.02 0.78 68.49
CA TRP A 12 -49.70 0.30 68.31
C TRP A 12 -49.44 -0.21 66.86
N LYS A 13 -50.40 -0.93 66.28
CA LYS A 13 -50.30 -1.38 64.86
C LYS A 13 -50.36 -0.22 63.90
N ILE A 14 -51.18 0.79 64.12
CA ILE A 14 -51.21 2.00 63.29
C ILE A 14 -49.89 2.75 63.41
N TYR A 15 -49.40 2.94 64.63
CA TYR A 15 -48.14 3.62 64.88
C TYR A 15 -46.99 2.93 64.11
N LYS A 16 -46.85 1.60 64.22
CA LYS A 16 -45.83 0.83 63.49
C LYS A 16 -45.96 0.95 61.97
N LYS A 17 -47.20 0.97 61.45
CA LYS A 17 -47.41 1.13 60.01
C LYS A 17 -47.07 2.53 59.52
N VAL A 18 -47.31 3.54 60.28
CA VAL A 18 -46.99 4.93 60.03
C VAL A 18 -45.44 5.13 60.09
N GLU A 19 -44.78 4.57 61.11
CA GLU A 19 -43.36 4.59 61.29
C GLU A 19 -42.63 3.94 60.08
N ALA A 20 -43.07 2.75 59.64
CA ALA A 20 -42.59 2.05 58.52
C ALA A 20 -42.75 2.88 57.22
N TYR A 21 -43.88 3.48 56.97
CA TYR A 21 -44.15 4.34 55.82
C TYR A 21 -43.23 5.56 55.76
N PHE A 22 -43.03 6.21 56.89
CA PHE A 22 -42.07 7.37 56.93
C PHE A 22 -40.65 6.92 56.77
N LYS A 23 -40.23 5.78 57.29
CA LYS A 23 -38.91 5.23 57.11
C LYS A 23 -38.63 4.91 55.63
N ASP A 24 -39.56 4.17 54.99
CA ASP A 24 -39.44 3.86 53.57
C ASP A 24 -39.41 5.13 52.70
N LYS A 25 -40.19 6.14 53.07
CA LYS A 25 -40.19 7.43 52.36
C LYS A 25 -38.86 8.17 52.49
N TYR A 26 -38.30 8.24 53.72
CA TYR A 26 -36.98 8.88 53.93
C TYR A 26 -35.85 8.14 53.24
N GLU A 27 -35.88 6.80 53.25
CA GLU A 27 -34.89 5.99 52.54
C GLU A 27 -34.98 6.27 51.03
N MET A 28 -36.15 6.30 50.44
CA MET A 28 -36.40 6.58 49.03
C MET A 28 -35.96 8.01 48.64
N GLU A 29 -36.20 9.01 49.51
CA GLU A 29 -35.76 10.38 49.28
C GLU A 29 -34.22 10.50 49.36
N ALA A 30 -33.59 9.80 50.31
CA ALA A 30 -32.13 9.75 50.42
C ALA A 30 -31.47 9.07 49.21
N GLU A 31 -32.04 7.96 48.71
CA GLU A 31 -31.57 7.32 47.48
C GLU A 31 -31.67 8.24 46.26
N LYS A 32 -32.82 8.92 46.09
CA LYS A 32 -32.99 9.91 45.02
C LYS A 32 -31.98 11.06 45.09
N GLU A 33 -31.73 11.55 46.29
CA GLU A 33 -30.76 12.61 46.50
C GLU A 33 -29.34 12.14 46.15
N ASN A 34 -28.96 10.92 46.53
CA ASN A 34 -27.67 10.33 46.16
C ASN A 34 -27.55 10.12 44.65
N GLN A 35 -28.57 9.56 43.98
CA GLN A 35 -28.60 9.42 42.55
C GLN A 35 -28.48 10.77 41.83
N MET A 36 -29.16 11.81 42.35
CA MET A 36 -29.07 13.16 41.80
C MET A 36 -27.65 13.73 41.93
N LYS A 37 -26.98 13.52 43.06
CA LYS A 37 -25.59 13.95 43.28
C LYS A 37 -24.62 13.24 42.31
N ASP A 38 -24.81 11.94 42.11
CA ASP A 38 -23.98 11.16 41.18
C ASP A 38 -24.15 11.65 39.74
N ILE A 39 -25.41 11.87 39.32
CA ILE A 39 -25.70 12.42 37.98
C ILE A 39 -25.09 13.82 37.82
N LEU A 40 -25.23 14.67 38.82
CA LEU A 40 -24.66 16.02 38.79
C LEU A 40 -23.11 15.99 38.67
N GLY A 41 -22.49 15.06 39.41
CA GLY A 41 -21.03 14.84 39.31
C GLY A 41 -20.59 14.40 37.94
N GLN A 42 -21.35 13.50 37.29
CA GLN A 42 -21.07 13.08 35.91
C GLN A 42 -21.27 14.24 34.93
N VAL A 43 -22.39 14.98 35.05
CA VAL A 43 -22.69 16.13 34.18
C VAL A 43 -21.57 17.21 34.25
N GLN A 44 -21.03 17.45 35.44
CA GLN A 44 -19.91 18.40 35.60
C GLN A 44 -18.61 17.96 34.88
N GLN A 45 -18.44 16.67 34.62
CA GLN A 45 -17.28 16.15 33.89
C GLN A 45 -17.45 16.22 32.35
N TYR A 46 -18.67 16.35 31.83
CA TYR A 46 -18.95 16.40 30.40
C TYR A 46 -18.15 17.48 29.64
N PRO A 47 -18.04 18.73 30.13
CA PRO A 47 -17.27 19.76 29.45
C PRO A 47 -15.80 19.37 29.26
N LYS A 48 -15.18 18.78 30.27
CA LYS A 48 -13.80 18.31 30.23
C LYS A 48 -13.59 17.17 29.24
N TRP A 49 -14.49 16.20 29.21
CA TRP A 49 -14.43 15.10 28.25
C TRP A 49 -14.65 15.59 26.81
N ARG A 50 -15.55 16.54 26.61
CA ARG A 50 -15.77 17.17 25.31
C ARG A 50 -14.54 17.91 24.83
N GLU A 51 -13.88 18.69 25.68
CA GLU A 51 -12.66 19.39 25.35
C GLU A 51 -11.55 18.42 24.97
N GLN A 52 -11.32 17.37 25.76
CA GLN A 52 -10.35 16.30 25.43
C GLN A 52 -10.67 15.59 24.13
N SER A 53 -11.95 15.36 23.83
CA SER A 53 -12.37 14.73 22.57
C SER A 53 -12.09 15.65 21.37
N ILE A 54 -12.34 16.94 21.49
CA ILE A 54 -12.06 17.93 20.44
C ILE A 54 -10.56 18.03 20.20
N GLU A 55 -9.75 18.04 21.25
CA GLU A 55 -8.28 18.08 21.14
C GLU A 55 -7.75 16.85 20.39
N ARG A 56 -8.18 15.65 20.80
CA ARG A 56 -7.78 14.42 20.08
C ARG A 56 -8.24 14.41 18.62
N GLN A 57 -9.42 14.93 18.32
CA GLN A 57 -9.88 15.05 16.92
C GLN A 57 -8.99 15.98 16.10
N LYS A 58 -8.51 17.07 16.68
CA LYS A 58 -7.56 17.97 16.02
C LYS A 58 -6.21 17.29 15.78
N GLU A 59 -5.68 16.58 16.80
CA GLU A 59 -4.46 15.80 16.68
C GLU A 59 -4.56 14.76 15.55
N PHE A 60 -5.62 13.94 15.54
CA PHE A 60 -5.86 12.97 14.47
C PHE A 60 -6.00 13.62 13.09
N SER A 61 -6.66 14.77 13.00
CA SER A 61 -6.78 15.49 11.73
C SER A 61 -5.43 15.97 11.23
N SER A 62 -4.55 16.44 12.11
CA SER A 62 -3.18 16.82 11.77
C SER A 62 -2.38 15.61 11.29
N GLU A 63 -2.37 14.51 12.07
CA GLU A 63 -1.66 13.29 11.72
C GLU A 63 -2.13 12.70 10.37
N ILE A 64 -3.44 12.71 10.11
CA ILE A 64 -3.98 12.26 8.83
C ILE A 64 -3.48 13.13 7.67
N ASN A 65 -3.40 14.44 7.85
CA ASN A 65 -2.87 15.35 6.83
C ASN A 65 -1.38 15.11 6.57
N ASP A 66 -0.59 14.91 7.63
CA ASP A 66 0.84 14.61 7.53
C ASP A 66 1.06 13.26 6.82
N LEU A 67 0.28 12.22 7.17
CA LEU A 67 0.32 10.93 6.47
C LEU A 67 -0.02 11.07 4.99
N ARG A 68 -1.03 11.87 4.64
CA ARG A 68 -1.39 12.12 3.23
C ARG A 68 -0.28 12.83 2.46
N ASN A 69 0.40 13.76 3.08
CA ASN A 69 1.51 14.47 2.45
C ASN A 69 2.69 13.52 2.22
N THR A 70 3.08 12.76 3.25
CA THR A 70 4.13 11.74 3.14
C THR A 70 3.79 10.70 2.05
N GLN A 71 2.54 10.27 1.98
CA GLN A 71 2.10 9.34 0.94
C GLN A 71 2.28 9.93 -0.48
N LYS A 72 1.96 11.21 -0.68
CA LYS A 72 2.15 11.87 -1.98
C LYS A 72 3.63 11.98 -2.35
N GLU A 73 4.49 12.30 -1.39
CA GLU A 73 5.94 12.37 -1.58
C GLU A 73 6.50 11.00 -2.00
N ILE A 74 6.13 9.93 -1.27
CA ILE A 74 6.55 8.57 -1.60
C ILE A 74 6.10 8.16 -3.01
N ILE A 75 4.85 8.47 -3.39
CA ILE A 75 4.34 8.16 -4.73
C ILE A 75 5.16 8.90 -5.80
N GLN A 76 5.53 10.16 -5.57
CA GLN A 76 6.35 10.92 -6.51
C GLN A 76 7.76 10.35 -6.61
N GLU A 77 8.39 10.03 -5.49
CA GLU A 77 9.71 9.38 -5.47
C GLU A 77 9.72 8.03 -6.21
N LEU A 78 8.67 7.21 -6.02
CA LEU A 78 8.55 5.93 -6.73
C LEU A 78 8.45 6.12 -8.24
N LYS A 79 7.70 7.12 -8.71
CA LYS A 79 7.63 7.46 -10.14
C LYS A 79 8.99 7.90 -10.69
N ASP A 80 9.69 8.76 -9.97
CA ASP A 80 11.02 9.24 -10.38
C ASP A 80 12.04 8.09 -10.43
N ILE A 81 11.98 7.16 -9.48
CA ILE A 81 12.83 5.95 -9.47
C ILE A 81 12.49 5.08 -10.68
N GLU A 82 11.21 4.86 -10.97
CA GLU A 82 10.79 4.05 -12.12
C GLU A 82 11.26 4.64 -13.44
N GLU A 83 11.11 5.95 -13.63
CA GLU A 83 11.60 6.65 -14.83
C GLU A 83 13.13 6.54 -14.98
N ARG A 84 13.87 6.73 -13.89
CA ARG A 84 15.32 6.56 -13.89
C ARG A 84 15.72 5.13 -14.26
N ARG A 85 15.04 4.12 -13.69
CA ARG A 85 15.29 2.71 -14.01
C ARG A 85 15.01 2.39 -15.48
N LYS A 86 13.89 2.87 -16.03
CA LYS A 86 13.58 2.72 -17.47
C LYS A 86 14.65 3.35 -18.34
N LYS A 87 15.08 4.57 -18.02
CA LYS A 87 16.14 5.27 -18.74
C LYS A 87 17.48 4.51 -18.70
N THR A 88 17.86 4.02 -17.51
CA THR A 88 19.11 3.25 -17.34
C THR A 88 19.04 1.94 -18.13
N LYS A 89 17.96 1.16 -17.98
CA LYS A 89 17.74 -0.09 -18.74
C LYS A 89 17.81 0.16 -20.24
N ARG A 90 17.14 1.20 -20.74
CA ARG A 90 17.17 1.58 -22.15
C ARG A 90 18.58 1.86 -22.66
N ASN A 91 19.37 2.62 -21.91
CA ASN A 91 20.75 2.96 -22.31
C ASN A 91 21.64 1.71 -22.32
N GLU A 92 21.56 0.85 -21.31
CA GLU A 92 22.30 -0.41 -21.25
C GLU A 92 21.95 -1.33 -22.42
N LEU A 93 20.66 -1.48 -22.73
CA LEU A 93 20.20 -2.30 -23.85
C LEU A 93 20.66 -1.70 -25.19
N ARG A 94 20.59 -0.39 -25.35
CA ARG A 94 21.10 0.30 -26.54
C ARG A 94 22.57 0.00 -26.77
N ASP A 95 23.39 0.10 -25.73
CA ASP A 95 24.82 -0.16 -25.85
C ASP A 95 25.13 -1.61 -26.28
N ARG A 96 24.41 -2.57 -25.68
CA ARG A 96 24.53 -4.00 -26.06
C ARG A 96 24.05 -4.26 -27.49
N LEU A 97 22.94 -3.68 -27.91
CA LEU A 97 22.43 -3.80 -29.27
C LEU A 97 23.41 -3.19 -30.28
N LEU A 98 24.04 -2.03 -29.99
CA LEU A 98 25.06 -1.43 -30.80
C LEU A 98 26.33 -2.27 -30.89
N GLN A 99 26.75 -2.92 -29.80
CA GLN A 99 27.86 -3.87 -29.79
C GLN A 99 27.55 -5.07 -30.72
N SER A 100 26.36 -5.65 -30.59
CA SER A 100 25.90 -6.74 -31.45
C SER A 100 25.87 -6.30 -32.92
N TYR A 101 25.28 -5.13 -33.21
CA TYR A 101 25.25 -4.57 -34.54
C TYR A 101 26.66 -4.45 -35.16
N ARG A 102 27.61 -3.81 -34.44
CA ARG A 102 28.99 -3.63 -34.90
C ARG A 102 29.71 -4.95 -35.12
N TYR A 103 29.41 -5.97 -34.35
CA TYR A 103 30.01 -7.29 -34.48
C TYR A 103 29.41 -8.03 -35.68
N TYR A 104 28.10 -8.20 -35.73
CA TYR A 104 27.47 -9.04 -36.75
C TYR A 104 27.46 -8.46 -38.14
N THR A 105 27.49 -7.13 -38.30
CA THR A 105 27.54 -6.45 -39.60
C THR A 105 28.97 -6.19 -40.11
N SER A 106 29.99 -6.46 -39.30
CA SER A 106 31.39 -6.29 -39.70
C SER A 106 31.87 -7.53 -40.46
N LYS A 107 32.28 -7.35 -41.72
CA LYS A 107 32.90 -8.41 -42.54
C LYS A 107 34.20 -8.96 -41.96
N ASP A 108 34.92 -8.14 -41.17
CA ASP A 108 36.17 -8.58 -40.55
C ASP A 108 35.91 -9.52 -39.35
N LYS A 109 34.79 -9.32 -38.63
CA LYS A 109 34.44 -10.11 -37.44
C LYS A 109 33.43 -11.21 -37.73
N ASN A 110 32.64 -11.03 -38.77
CA ASN A 110 31.60 -11.95 -39.21
C ASN A 110 31.58 -12.03 -40.73
N PRO A 111 32.57 -12.69 -41.34
CA PRO A 111 32.76 -12.72 -42.81
C PRO A 111 31.55 -13.21 -43.57
N LEU A 112 30.79 -14.16 -43.02
CA LEU A 112 29.60 -14.74 -43.64
C LEU A 112 28.38 -13.83 -43.54
N LEU A 113 28.41 -12.75 -42.75
CA LEU A 113 27.26 -11.90 -42.43
C LEU A 113 26.04 -12.72 -42.04
N ALA A 114 26.27 -13.74 -41.24
CA ALA A 114 25.27 -14.70 -40.77
C ALA A 114 25.32 -14.82 -39.24
N TRP A 115 24.30 -15.35 -38.64
CA TRP A 115 24.23 -15.68 -37.22
C TRP A 115 23.42 -16.96 -37.02
N SER A 116 23.61 -17.60 -35.86
CA SER A 116 22.79 -18.74 -35.52
C SER A 116 21.37 -18.30 -35.09
N GLU A 117 20.41 -19.20 -35.21
CA GLU A 117 19.06 -18.98 -34.72
C GLU A 117 19.05 -18.51 -33.24
N MET A 118 19.87 -19.13 -32.36
CA MET A 118 20.00 -18.73 -30.97
C MET A 118 20.49 -17.27 -30.78
N GLU A 119 21.46 -16.86 -31.58
CA GLU A 119 21.99 -15.48 -31.56
C GLU A 119 20.93 -14.49 -32.05
N SER A 120 20.20 -14.86 -33.09
CA SER A 120 19.08 -14.08 -33.63
C SER A 120 17.99 -13.91 -32.57
N ASP A 121 17.52 -14.98 -31.95
CA ASP A 121 16.50 -14.94 -30.92
C ASP A 121 16.90 -14.09 -29.70
N ALA A 122 18.14 -14.27 -29.25
CA ALA A 122 18.66 -13.48 -28.13
C ALA A 122 18.71 -11.97 -28.47
N PHE A 123 19.12 -11.63 -29.72
CA PHE A 123 19.12 -10.24 -30.16
C PHE A 123 17.71 -9.64 -30.21
N TRP A 124 16.76 -10.35 -30.86
CA TRP A 124 15.40 -9.83 -31.01
C TRP A 124 14.66 -9.74 -29.68
N LYS A 125 14.92 -10.64 -28.74
CA LYS A 125 14.40 -10.53 -27.39
C LYS A 125 14.94 -9.29 -26.68
N MET A 126 16.25 -9.04 -26.78
CA MET A 126 16.88 -7.85 -26.20
C MET A 126 16.37 -6.57 -26.89
N PHE A 127 16.07 -6.62 -28.19
CA PHE A 127 15.50 -5.50 -28.94
C PHE A 127 14.07 -5.20 -28.46
N GLY A 128 13.24 -6.23 -28.22
CA GLY A 128 11.91 -6.06 -27.61
C GLY A 128 11.97 -5.42 -26.23
N ASP A 129 12.90 -5.88 -25.37
CA ASP A 129 13.13 -5.26 -24.05
C ASP A 129 13.53 -3.79 -24.15
N TYR A 130 14.30 -3.41 -25.21
CA TYR A 130 14.67 -2.02 -25.49
C TYR A 130 13.44 -1.17 -25.87
N GLU A 131 12.55 -1.71 -26.71
CA GLU A 131 11.29 -1.06 -27.10
C GLU A 131 10.38 -0.86 -25.87
N GLU A 132 10.24 -1.89 -25.02
CA GLU A 132 9.46 -1.82 -23.77
C GLU A 132 10.02 -0.76 -22.80
N ALA A 133 11.33 -0.56 -22.79
CA ALA A 133 11.98 0.50 -22.01
C ALA A 133 11.81 1.90 -22.65
N GLY A 134 11.03 2.03 -23.73
CA GLY A 134 10.81 3.27 -24.46
C GLY A 134 12.00 3.64 -25.39
N GLY A 135 12.67 2.63 -25.91
CA GLY A 135 13.72 2.80 -26.91
C GLY A 135 13.14 3.13 -28.28
N ASP A 136 13.82 4.00 -29.02
CA ASP A 136 13.41 4.50 -30.33
C ASP A 136 14.61 5.05 -31.14
N GLY A 137 14.34 5.61 -32.30
CA GLY A 137 15.32 6.34 -33.10
C GLY A 137 16.22 5.44 -33.93
N ASP A 138 17.56 5.69 -33.88
CA ASP A 138 18.55 5.02 -34.72
C ASP A 138 18.52 3.49 -34.67
N MET A 139 18.01 2.93 -33.58
CA MET A 139 17.89 1.48 -33.45
C MET A 139 16.86 0.91 -34.44
N HIS A 140 15.76 1.63 -34.69
CA HIS A 140 14.75 1.21 -35.66
C HIS A 140 15.13 1.58 -37.10
N THR A 141 15.78 2.68 -37.30
CA THR A 141 16.11 3.17 -38.67
C THR A 141 17.37 2.58 -39.25
N THR A 142 18.31 2.18 -38.39
CA THR A 142 19.64 1.72 -38.84
C THR A 142 19.94 0.29 -38.39
N VAL A 143 19.83 0.03 -37.08
CA VAL A 143 20.25 -1.27 -36.52
C VAL A 143 19.29 -2.37 -36.90
N GLN A 144 18.00 -2.18 -36.68
CA GLN A 144 16.96 -3.19 -36.98
C GLN A 144 16.98 -3.65 -38.45
N PRO A 145 16.98 -2.75 -39.48
CA PRO A 145 17.06 -3.18 -40.88
C PRO A 145 18.32 -3.92 -41.19
N ALA A 146 19.47 -3.47 -40.71
CA ALA A 146 20.75 -4.12 -40.97
C ALA A 146 20.84 -5.53 -40.36
N MET A 147 20.31 -5.72 -39.15
CA MET A 147 20.30 -7.02 -38.50
C MET A 147 19.31 -8.00 -39.12
N ARG A 148 18.24 -7.51 -39.78
CA ARG A 148 17.32 -8.33 -40.56
C ARG A 148 17.91 -8.86 -41.88
N LEU A 149 18.97 -8.27 -42.37
CA LEU A 149 19.68 -8.71 -43.59
C LEU A 149 20.65 -9.85 -43.33
N LEU A 150 20.98 -10.15 -42.08
CA LEU A 150 21.85 -11.27 -41.75
C LEU A 150 21.16 -12.61 -42.03
N ASP A 151 21.92 -13.56 -42.60
CA ASP A 151 21.45 -14.92 -42.80
C ASP A 151 21.32 -15.66 -41.48
N VAL A 152 20.17 -16.29 -41.22
CA VAL A 152 19.88 -17.04 -39.99
C VAL A 152 20.12 -18.52 -40.25
N ILE A 153 21.16 -19.07 -39.62
CA ILE A 153 21.52 -20.48 -39.75
C ILE A 153 20.78 -21.26 -38.65
N GLN A 154 19.99 -22.23 -39.05
CA GLN A 154 19.19 -23.06 -38.15
C GLN A 154 20.11 -23.98 -37.30
N MET A 155 19.73 -24.25 -36.05
CA MET A 155 20.55 -25.06 -35.15
C MET A 155 20.75 -26.51 -35.59
N ASN A 156 19.90 -27.03 -36.48
CA ASN A 156 20.03 -28.37 -37.08
C ASN A 156 21.00 -28.44 -38.27
N GLU A 157 21.52 -27.30 -38.74
CA GLU A 157 22.50 -27.18 -39.82
C GLU A 157 23.94 -27.19 -39.26
N GLU A 158 24.35 -28.32 -38.65
CA GLU A 158 25.61 -28.43 -37.89
C GLU A 158 26.87 -28.02 -38.70
N GLU A 159 26.94 -28.40 -39.97
CA GLU A 159 28.05 -28.04 -40.84
C GLU A 159 28.17 -26.53 -41.03
N ARG A 160 27.07 -25.86 -41.32
CA ARG A 160 27.01 -24.39 -41.47
C ARG A 160 27.30 -23.65 -40.20
N ILE A 161 26.82 -24.18 -39.06
CA ILE A 161 27.18 -23.61 -37.73
C ILE A 161 28.65 -23.76 -37.46
N SER A 162 29.28 -24.90 -37.79
CA SER A 162 30.73 -25.10 -37.66
C SER A 162 31.51 -24.14 -38.50
N GLU A 163 31.13 -23.96 -39.80
CA GLU A 163 31.72 -23.01 -40.72
C GLU A 163 31.60 -21.56 -40.19
N LEU A 164 30.41 -21.18 -39.69
CA LEU A 164 30.21 -19.86 -39.08
C LEU A 164 31.16 -19.61 -37.92
N MET A 165 31.31 -20.58 -37.01
CA MET A 165 32.19 -20.44 -35.85
C MET A 165 33.67 -20.41 -36.22
N GLN A 166 34.04 -21.13 -37.27
CA GLN A 166 35.44 -21.09 -37.79
C GLN A 166 35.74 -19.77 -38.48
N SER A 167 34.80 -19.19 -39.22
CA SER A 167 35.00 -17.93 -39.94
C SER A 167 35.20 -16.71 -39.01
N ARG A 168 34.76 -16.82 -37.77
CA ARG A 168 34.84 -15.77 -36.74
C ARG A 168 36.09 -15.86 -35.84
N LYS A 169 36.96 -16.81 -36.06
CA LYS A 169 38.24 -16.95 -35.36
C LYS A 169 39.32 -16.07 -36.00
#